data_ce7d734f9482c767de01d0d85cffcc38
#
_entry.id   ce7d734f9482c767de01d0d85cffcc38
#
_cell.length_a   1.000
_cell.length_b   1.000
_cell.length_c   1.000
_cell.angle_alpha   90.00
_cell.angle_beta   90.00
_cell.angle_gamma   90.00
#
_symmetry.space_group_name_H-M   'P 1'
#
loop_
_entity.id
_entity.type
_entity.pdbx_description
1 polymer ?
#
loop_
_entity_poly.entity_id
_entity_poly.type
_entity_poly.pdbx_seq_one_letter_code
_entity_poly.pdbx_strand_id
1 'polypeptide(L)'
;MKLFKMSLAAVVALGALSSVASATPLEEAIKDVDVSGFGRYRYDSTNTENTTKNATTNQETKTKNSSAFHRFTLDANFKAALDDNFFSVVGVRYDSRDISGDHRDVNVGSNVNGFRQGVNSGSHGWGGANGESFSVRQYYVGYQVDALTLLAGRQPLGTYFTDDMLGTGIKAVYSGVDGMTFAALAMDDLEDDGDIGSSGLGQIVGLKKGGNGGYTYQQNLYGVAALGDFDMVNVQLWGAYLENVTFLYALDLGLNFDISDDFNVHGKANLAYTALKGGFKDDVFAGVKGAKADKTMFWGLTAGLSASGFDFDAGYLKFGKKDRYGLSSFEDNGGFIVAGEDLLDYTLYNGENKYWFVTAKYTMDQYSVGADYVQGDVKYEGVQSKDKNKEIVGRLGYKYNEKLNFTSYYSWVEEKKDNIKDKSHHFRFEARYNF
;
A
#
# COMPACT_ATOMS: atom_id res chain seq x y z
N MET A 1 10.76 -3.87 -20.78
CA MET A 1 10.98 -2.59 -20.07
C MET A 1 10.57 -2.81 -18.63
N LYS A 2 11.53 -2.90 -17.71
CA LYS A 2 11.31 -3.32 -16.33
C LYS A 2 10.58 -2.21 -15.56
N LEU A 3 9.36 -2.45 -15.15
CA LEU A 3 8.68 -1.63 -14.13
C LEU A 3 9.18 -2.07 -12.76
N PHE A 4 10.39 -1.63 -12.39
CA PHE A 4 10.73 -1.59 -10.98
C PHE A 4 9.76 -0.63 -10.29
N LYS A 5 9.17 -1.05 -9.19
CA LYS A 5 8.55 -0.11 -8.26
C LYS A 5 9.64 0.87 -7.86
N MET A 6 9.58 2.07 -8.40
CA MET A 6 10.60 3.08 -8.16
C MET A 6 10.61 3.41 -6.67
N SER A 7 11.75 3.19 -6.03
CA SER A 7 11.95 3.61 -4.65
C SER A 7 11.82 5.13 -4.52
N LEU A 8 11.62 5.63 -3.32
CA LEU A 8 11.59 7.07 -3.00
C LEU A 8 12.72 7.85 -3.68
N ALA A 9 13.92 7.27 -3.78
CA ALA A 9 15.06 7.86 -4.46
C ALA A 9 14.79 8.19 -5.94
N ALA A 10 14.09 7.32 -6.65
CA ALA A 10 13.75 7.56 -8.06
C ALA A 10 12.66 8.63 -8.23
N VAL A 11 11.72 8.73 -7.29
CA VAL A 11 10.70 9.81 -7.30
C VAL A 11 11.36 11.17 -7.03
N VAL A 12 12.35 11.23 -6.13
CA VAL A 12 13.10 12.46 -5.83
C VAL A 12 14.04 12.80 -6.98
N ALA A 13 14.71 11.82 -7.61
CA ALA A 13 15.65 12.06 -8.72
C ALA A 13 14.96 12.55 -10.00
N LEU A 14 13.75 12.09 -10.31
CA LEU A 14 12.97 12.60 -11.45
C LEU A 14 12.47 14.04 -11.26
N GLY A 15 12.35 14.51 -10.01
CA GLY A 15 12.08 15.92 -9.72
C GLY A 15 13.29 16.86 -9.82
N ALA A 16 14.50 16.32 -9.94
CA ALA A 16 15.75 17.07 -9.81
C ALA A 16 16.36 17.57 -11.14
N LEU A 17 15.74 17.32 -12.29
CA LEU A 17 16.34 17.58 -13.60
C LEU A 17 15.88 18.88 -14.29
N SER A 18 15.49 19.91 -13.58
CA SER A 18 15.31 21.23 -14.20
C SER A 18 16.21 22.27 -13.57
N SER A 19 17.18 22.72 -14.36
CA SER A 19 18.18 23.73 -14.03
C SER A 19 17.60 25.14 -13.97
N VAL A 20 18.08 25.87 -12.94
CA VAL A 20 18.43 27.31 -12.93
C VAL A 20 17.42 28.28 -13.53
N ALA A 21 16.73 29.00 -12.68
CA ALA A 21 16.17 30.28 -13.02
C ALA A 21 16.43 31.28 -11.86
N SER A 22 16.83 32.49 -12.18
CA SER A 22 16.81 33.63 -11.28
C SER A 22 15.40 33.84 -10.73
N ALA A 23 15.27 34.37 -9.50
CA ALA A 23 14.00 34.63 -8.85
C ALA A 23 12.98 35.26 -9.83
N THR A 24 12.06 34.46 -10.33
CA THR A 24 11.01 34.88 -11.25
C THR A 24 9.83 35.42 -10.48
N PRO A 25 9.19 36.52 -10.92
CA PRO A 25 7.91 36.92 -10.35
C PRO A 25 6.90 35.75 -10.40
N LEU A 26 6.01 35.65 -9.43
CA LEU A 26 5.02 34.57 -9.34
C LEU A 26 4.23 34.36 -10.64
N GLU A 27 3.98 35.44 -11.39
CA GLU A 27 3.31 35.42 -12.69
C GLU A 27 4.12 34.72 -13.80
N GLU A 28 5.45 34.78 -13.75
CA GLU A 28 6.34 34.02 -14.64
C GLU A 28 6.50 32.57 -14.17
N ALA A 29 6.59 32.33 -12.86
CA ALA A 29 6.64 30.99 -12.29
C ALA A 29 5.39 30.14 -12.64
N ILE A 30 4.22 30.78 -12.80
CA ILE A 30 2.98 30.11 -13.24
C ILE A 30 3.06 29.63 -14.70
N LYS A 31 3.86 30.26 -15.55
CA LYS A 31 4.02 29.84 -16.96
C LYS A 31 4.86 28.56 -17.10
N ASP A 32 5.76 28.30 -16.16
CA ASP A 32 6.67 27.16 -16.17
C ASP A 32 6.33 26.14 -15.08
N VAL A 33 5.02 25.91 -14.85
CA VAL A 33 4.54 24.91 -13.91
C VAL A 33 4.59 23.53 -14.55
N ASP A 34 5.37 22.63 -13.96
CA ASP A 34 5.33 21.21 -14.30
C ASP A 34 4.03 20.60 -13.78
N VAL A 35 3.24 20.02 -14.67
CA VAL A 35 2.01 19.32 -14.33
C VAL A 35 2.21 17.83 -14.49
N SER A 36 1.94 17.08 -13.43
CA SER A 36 2.00 15.61 -13.45
C SER A 36 0.84 15.01 -12.68
N GLY A 37 0.50 13.79 -12.99
CA GLY A 37 -0.59 13.13 -12.29
C GLY A 37 -1.20 11.99 -13.08
N PHE A 38 -2.41 11.62 -12.71
CA PHE A 38 -3.16 10.60 -13.43
C PHE A 38 -4.66 10.81 -13.37
N GLY A 39 -5.35 10.38 -14.42
CA GLY A 39 -6.78 10.12 -14.45
C GLY A 39 -7.01 8.61 -14.42
N ARG A 40 -7.88 8.11 -13.55
CA ARG A 40 -8.14 6.69 -13.38
C ARG A 40 -9.63 6.41 -13.30
N TYR A 41 -10.07 5.44 -14.08
CA TYR A 41 -11.35 4.77 -13.89
C TYR A 41 -11.10 3.37 -13.39
N ARG A 42 -11.85 2.94 -12.38
CA ARG A 42 -11.79 1.60 -11.80
C ARG A 42 -13.21 1.07 -11.63
N TYR A 43 -13.39 -0.19 -11.97
CA TYR A 43 -14.56 -0.97 -11.63
C TYR A 43 -14.15 -2.14 -10.74
N ASP A 44 -14.78 -2.26 -9.60
CA ASP A 44 -14.60 -3.35 -8.65
C ASP A 44 -15.91 -4.11 -8.47
N SER A 45 -15.84 -5.44 -8.45
CA SER A 45 -16.96 -6.32 -8.13
C SER A 45 -16.48 -7.42 -7.19
N THR A 46 -17.05 -7.49 -6.01
CA THR A 46 -16.70 -8.48 -4.99
C THR A 46 -17.91 -9.31 -4.62
N ASN A 47 -17.75 -10.64 -4.63
CA ASN A 47 -18.75 -11.60 -4.16
C ASN A 47 -18.14 -12.45 -3.07
N THR A 48 -18.79 -12.53 -1.91
CA THR A 48 -18.35 -13.34 -0.78
C THR A 48 -19.36 -14.40 -0.44
N GLU A 49 -18.89 -15.60 -0.13
CA GLU A 49 -19.69 -16.70 0.39
C GLU A 49 -19.08 -17.19 1.71
N ASN A 50 -19.81 -17.03 2.79
CA ASN A 50 -19.46 -17.57 4.10
C ASN A 50 -20.27 -18.84 4.34
N THR A 51 -19.59 -19.95 4.63
CA THR A 51 -20.22 -21.24 4.95
C THR A 51 -19.83 -21.64 6.37
N THR A 52 -20.81 -21.72 7.25
CA THR A 52 -20.62 -22.18 8.63
C THR A 52 -21.27 -23.56 8.78
N LYS A 53 -20.51 -24.52 9.33
CA LYS A 53 -20.99 -25.86 9.62
C LYS A 53 -21.23 -26.01 11.12
N ASN A 54 -22.46 -26.35 11.49
CA ASN A 54 -22.79 -26.65 12.88
C ASN A 54 -22.10 -27.95 13.31
N ALA A 55 -21.25 -27.87 14.34
CA ALA A 55 -20.45 -29.00 14.80
C ALA A 55 -21.27 -30.19 15.33
N THR A 56 -22.50 -29.95 15.81
CA THR A 56 -23.35 -30.96 16.40
C THR A 56 -24.30 -31.61 15.36
N THR A 57 -24.92 -30.79 14.50
CA THR A 57 -25.92 -31.26 13.53
C THR A 57 -25.34 -31.52 12.15
N ASN A 58 -24.08 -31.16 11.88
CA ASN A 58 -23.45 -31.15 10.56
C ASN A 58 -24.19 -30.31 9.50
N GLN A 59 -25.17 -29.51 9.91
CA GLN A 59 -25.93 -28.66 9.01
C GLN A 59 -25.04 -27.48 8.56
N GLU A 60 -25.06 -27.20 7.25
CA GLU A 60 -24.33 -26.05 6.66
C GLU A 60 -25.28 -24.86 6.47
N THR A 61 -24.86 -23.71 6.90
CA THR A 61 -25.50 -22.40 6.62
C THR A 61 -24.61 -21.61 5.71
N LYS A 62 -25.17 -21.09 4.60
CA LYS A 62 -24.46 -20.27 3.63
C LYS A 62 -25.03 -18.86 3.60
N THR A 63 -24.16 -17.88 3.69
CA THR A 63 -24.49 -16.45 3.52
C THR A 63 -23.69 -15.92 2.34
N LYS A 64 -24.35 -15.20 1.45
CA LYS A 64 -23.72 -14.56 0.28
C LYS A 64 -23.91 -13.06 0.32
N ASN A 65 -22.87 -12.33 0.01
CA ASN A 65 -22.90 -10.88 -0.17
C ASN A 65 -22.22 -10.52 -1.49
N SER A 66 -22.76 -9.51 -2.15
CA SER A 66 -22.21 -8.99 -3.40
C SER A 66 -22.13 -7.47 -3.34
N SER A 67 -21.08 -6.91 -3.87
CA SER A 67 -20.94 -5.46 -4.05
C SER A 67 -20.22 -5.16 -5.35
N ALA A 68 -20.61 -4.09 -6.00
CA ALA A 68 -19.89 -3.57 -7.16
C ALA A 68 -19.96 -2.05 -7.19
N PHE A 69 -18.90 -1.41 -7.64
CA PHE A 69 -18.85 0.04 -7.75
C PHE A 69 -17.87 0.50 -8.82
N HIS A 70 -18.13 1.72 -9.30
CA HIS A 70 -17.24 2.47 -10.15
C HIS A 70 -16.50 3.50 -9.31
N ARG A 71 -15.25 3.74 -9.61
CA ARG A 71 -14.45 4.80 -8.98
C ARG A 71 -13.72 5.60 -10.04
N PHE A 72 -13.85 6.92 -9.96
CA PHE A 72 -13.10 7.86 -10.77
C PHE A 72 -12.14 8.62 -9.86
N THR A 73 -10.88 8.67 -10.24
CA THR A 73 -9.86 9.43 -9.50
C THR A 73 -9.11 10.30 -10.49
N LEU A 74 -8.99 11.58 -10.18
CA LEU A 74 -8.06 12.49 -10.83
C LEU A 74 -7.10 13.01 -9.77
N ASP A 75 -5.81 12.75 -9.96
CA ASP A 75 -4.73 13.28 -9.12
C ASP A 75 -3.87 14.18 -9.99
N ALA A 76 -3.69 15.44 -9.60
CA ALA A 76 -2.92 16.41 -10.36
C ALA A 76 -1.99 17.19 -9.43
N ASN A 77 -0.71 17.19 -9.75
CA ASN A 77 0.35 17.84 -9.01
C ASN A 77 0.94 18.96 -9.87
N PHE A 78 1.06 20.14 -9.29
CA PHE A 78 1.61 21.35 -9.88
C PHE A 78 2.87 21.71 -9.15
N LYS A 79 4.02 21.61 -9.83
CA LYS A 79 5.33 22.01 -9.29
C LYS A 79 5.78 23.29 -9.96
N ALA A 80 6.03 24.33 -9.15
CA ALA A 80 6.55 25.62 -9.60
C ALA A 80 7.91 25.88 -8.98
N ALA A 81 8.90 26.28 -9.79
CA ALA A 81 10.15 26.84 -9.30
C ALA A 81 9.87 28.25 -8.73
N LEU A 82 10.38 28.53 -7.53
CA LEU A 82 10.25 29.83 -6.89
C LEU A 82 11.53 30.67 -7.08
N ASP A 83 12.67 30.00 -7.09
CA ASP A 83 13.98 30.54 -7.46
C ASP A 83 14.94 29.38 -7.84
N ASP A 84 16.23 29.65 -7.89
CA ASP A 84 17.27 28.68 -8.28
C ASP A 84 17.27 27.40 -7.42
N ASN A 85 16.87 27.51 -6.17
CA ASN A 85 16.95 26.41 -5.20
C ASN A 85 15.59 26.03 -4.60
N PHE A 86 14.63 26.97 -4.62
CA PHE A 86 13.31 26.75 -4.00
C PHE A 86 12.24 26.40 -5.03
N PHE A 87 11.38 25.47 -4.65
CA PHE A 87 10.18 25.12 -5.42
C PHE A 87 9.00 24.88 -4.49
N SER A 88 7.81 24.92 -5.05
CA SER A 88 6.58 24.56 -4.34
C SER A 88 5.79 23.53 -5.13
N VAL A 89 5.11 22.64 -4.43
CA VAL A 89 4.20 21.68 -5.02
C VAL A 89 2.82 21.81 -4.38
N VAL A 90 1.80 21.89 -5.25
CA VAL A 90 0.39 21.79 -4.85
C VAL A 90 -0.20 20.58 -5.57
N GLY A 91 -0.74 19.65 -4.82
CA GLY A 91 -1.42 18.48 -5.37
C GLY A 91 -2.90 18.51 -5.01
N VAL A 92 -3.76 18.25 -6.00
CA VAL A 92 -5.20 18.14 -5.82
C VAL A 92 -5.66 16.75 -6.23
N ARG A 93 -6.66 16.21 -5.52
CA ARG A 93 -7.32 14.95 -5.86
C ARG A 93 -8.83 15.15 -5.91
N TYR A 94 -9.41 14.70 -7.00
CA TYR A 94 -10.84 14.43 -7.11
C TYR A 94 -11.04 12.92 -7.07
N ASP A 95 -11.99 12.48 -6.27
CA ASP A 95 -12.36 11.07 -6.19
C ASP A 95 -13.88 10.94 -6.10
N SER A 96 -14.46 10.02 -6.87
CA SER A 96 -15.87 9.67 -6.78
C SER A 96 -16.06 8.16 -6.77
N ARG A 97 -17.12 7.70 -6.13
CA ARG A 97 -17.45 6.29 -6.01
C ARG A 97 -18.95 6.10 -6.18
N ASP A 98 -19.33 5.39 -7.26
CA ASP A 98 -20.71 5.12 -7.60
C ASP A 98 -21.01 3.63 -7.47
N ILE A 99 -22.14 3.30 -6.86
CA ILE A 99 -22.61 1.90 -6.76
C ILE A 99 -23.06 1.42 -8.14
N SER A 100 -22.60 0.23 -8.54
CA SER A 100 -22.97 -0.42 -9.78
C SER A 100 -24.07 -1.45 -9.56
N GLY A 101 -24.99 -1.56 -10.50
CA GLY A 101 -26.05 -2.57 -10.54
C GLY A 101 -27.22 -2.33 -9.61
N ASP A 102 -28.13 -3.33 -9.54
CA ASP A 102 -29.29 -3.31 -8.66
C ASP A 102 -28.92 -3.92 -7.30
N HIS A 103 -28.63 -3.05 -6.34
CA HIS A 103 -28.23 -3.42 -4.98
C HIS A 103 -29.40 -3.47 -3.99
N ARG A 104 -30.63 -3.63 -4.45
CA ARG A 104 -31.81 -3.69 -3.56
C ARG A 104 -31.73 -4.84 -2.55
N ASP A 105 -31.06 -5.92 -2.90
CA ASP A 105 -30.89 -7.10 -2.06
C ASP A 105 -29.61 -7.06 -1.20
N VAL A 106 -28.70 -6.12 -1.46
CA VAL A 106 -27.62 -5.87 -0.53
C VAL A 106 -28.24 -5.19 0.67
N ASN A 107 -28.27 -5.88 1.78
CA ASN A 107 -28.67 -5.32 3.06
C ASN A 107 -27.61 -4.31 3.49
N VAL A 108 -27.52 -3.25 2.71
CA VAL A 108 -26.78 -2.03 3.03
C VAL A 108 -27.64 -1.43 4.13
N GLY A 109 -27.46 -1.86 5.37
CA GLY A 109 -28.25 -1.42 6.49
C GLY A 109 -28.61 0.06 6.36
N SER A 110 -29.29 0.69 7.28
CA SER A 110 -29.70 2.10 7.24
C SER A 110 -28.65 3.12 6.74
N ASN A 111 -27.48 2.63 6.34
CA ASN A 111 -26.33 3.34 5.78
C ASN A 111 -26.15 3.21 4.26
N VAL A 112 -27.23 3.05 3.49
CA VAL A 112 -27.16 3.26 2.01
C VAL A 112 -26.52 4.64 1.71
N ASN A 113 -26.77 5.64 2.56
CA ASN A 113 -26.08 6.90 2.51
C ASN A 113 -24.58 6.80 2.89
N GLY A 114 -24.17 5.84 3.70
CA GLY A 114 -22.77 5.60 4.06
C GLY A 114 -21.93 5.07 2.89
N PHE A 115 -22.51 4.34 1.96
CA PHE A 115 -21.81 3.92 0.74
C PHE A 115 -21.55 5.10 -0.22
N ARG A 116 -22.48 6.02 -0.30
CA ARG A 116 -22.27 7.28 -1.05
C ARG A 116 -21.39 8.28 -0.31
N GLN A 117 -21.28 8.11 1.01
CA GLN A 117 -20.34 8.86 1.86
C GLN A 117 -19.01 8.14 2.02
N GLY A 118 -18.85 6.95 1.45
CA GLY A 118 -17.65 6.12 1.64
C GLY A 118 -16.42 6.55 0.88
N VAL A 119 -16.53 7.54 0.00
CA VAL A 119 -15.41 8.38 -0.35
C VAL A 119 -15.34 9.43 0.74
N ASN A 120 -15.15 8.95 1.93
CA ASN A 120 -14.92 9.85 2.99
C ASN A 120 -13.56 10.49 2.72
N SER A 121 -13.70 11.62 2.17
CA SER A 121 -12.82 12.67 2.56
C SER A 121 -12.36 12.40 3.98
N GLY A 122 -11.21 11.85 4.13
CA GLY A 122 -10.46 12.06 5.35
C GLY A 122 -10.56 13.54 5.66
N SER A 123 -10.34 13.93 6.86
CA SER A 123 -10.55 15.26 7.44
C SER A 123 -10.14 16.49 6.60
N HIS A 124 -9.69 16.33 5.37
CA HIS A 124 -9.14 17.35 4.48
C HIS A 124 -9.85 17.45 3.11
N GLY A 125 -10.95 16.75 2.88
CA GLY A 125 -11.69 16.78 1.61
C GLY A 125 -13.07 17.40 1.72
N TRP A 126 -13.54 18.00 0.64
CA TRP A 126 -14.92 18.45 0.49
C TRP A 126 -15.70 17.30 -0.13
N GLY A 127 -16.56 16.66 0.66
CA GLY A 127 -17.41 15.57 0.18
C GLY A 127 -18.69 16.12 -0.42
N GLY A 128 -19.01 15.70 -1.61
CA GLY A 128 -20.31 15.92 -2.24
C GLY A 128 -21.37 14.95 -1.73
N ALA A 129 -22.63 15.24 -1.97
CA ALA A 129 -23.79 14.43 -1.56
C ALA A 129 -23.81 13.02 -2.18
N ASN A 130 -23.02 12.76 -3.23
CA ASN A 130 -23.01 11.53 -4.01
C ASN A 130 -21.71 10.70 -3.85
N GLY A 131 -20.95 10.89 -2.76
CA GLY A 131 -19.69 10.19 -2.58
C GLY A 131 -18.53 10.77 -3.38
N GLU A 132 -18.67 12.00 -3.83
CA GLU A 132 -17.61 12.76 -4.50
C GLU A 132 -16.79 13.52 -3.47
N SER A 133 -15.48 13.58 -3.67
CA SER A 133 -14.57 14.39 -2.87
C SER A 133 -13.61 15.18 -3.74
N PHE A 134 -13.29 16.39 -3.33
CA PHE A 134 -12.21 17.19 -3.87
C PHE A 134 -11.36 17.68 -2.71
N SER A 135 -10.05 17.49 -2.80
CA SER A 135 -9.12 17.85 -1.72
C SER A 135 -7.83 18.43 -2.27
N VAL A 136 -7.23 19.35 -1.51
CA VAL A 136 -5.81 19.65 -1.65
C VAL A 136 -5.06 18.55 -0.91
N ARG A 137 -4.52 17.59 -1.67
CA ARG A 137 -3.89 16.40 -1.09
C ARG A 137 -2.51 16.71 -0.54
N GLN A 138 -1.72 17.49 -1.26
CA GLN A 138 -0.39 17.89 -0.83
C GLN A 138 -0.13 19.38 -1.07
N TYR A 139 0.64 19.97 -0.18
CA TYR A 139 1.16 21.33 -0.29
C TYR A 139 2.44 21.44 0.51
N TYR A 140 3.57 21.58 -0.20
CA TYR A 140 4.87 21.71 0.43
C TYR A 140 5.81 22.60 -0.35
N VAL A 141 6.83 23.10 0.35
CA VAL A 141 7.97 23.83 -0.22
C VAL A 141 9.19 22.93 -0.16
N GLY A 142 9.96 22.93 -1.23
CA GLY A 142 11.24 22.22 -1.33
C GLY A 142 12.39 23.19 -1.49
N TYR A 143 13.52 22.85 -0.88
CA TYR A 143 14.82 23.48 -1.09
C TYR A 143 15.78 22.41 -1.58
N GLN A 144 16.43 22.69 -2.70
CA GLN A 144 17.39 21.77 -3.32
C GLN A 144 18.70 22.49 -3.60
N VAL A 145 19.78 21.94 -3.10
CA VAL A 145 21.12 22.40 -3.39
C VAL A 145 22.05 21.20 -3.54
N ASP A 146 22.76 21.13 -4.65
CA ASP A 146 23.61 19.99 -5.00
C ASP A 146 22.84 18.65 -4.83
N ALA A 147 23.33 17.81 -3.95
CA ALA A 147 22.78 16.49 -3.66
C ALA A 147 21.77 16.46 -2.49
N LEU A 148 21.50 17.61 -1.87
CA LEU A 148 20.59 17.72 -0.73
C LEU A 148 19.24 18.28 -1.15
N THR A 149 18.16 17.60 -0.77
CA THR A 149 16.77 18.08 -0.91
C THR A 149 16.12 18.13 0.47
N LEU A 150 15.57 19.28 0.81
CA LEU A 150 14.76 19.48 2.04
C LEU A 150 13.33 19.81 1.63
N LEU A 151 12.34 19.18 2.26
CA LEU A 151 10.92 19.37 1.99
C LEU A 151 10.21 19.72 3.30
N ALA A 152 9.29 20.69 3.26
CA ALA A 152 8.49 21.11 4.41
C ALA A 152 7.04 21.36 4.01
N GLY A 153 6.12 20.74 4.70
CA GLY A 153 4.67 20.83 4.47
C GLY A 153 4.01 19.45 4.37
N ARG A 154 2.79 19.42 3.81
CA ARG A 154 2.05 18.17 3.58
C ARG A 154 2.54 17.52 2.30
N GLN A 155 3.11 16.34 2.41
CA GLN A 155 3.85 15.67 1.35
C GLN A 155 3.78 14.14 1.45
N PRO A 156 4.04 13.38 0.36
CA PRO A 156 4.15 11.93 0.43
C PRO A 156 5.23 11.49 1.41
N LEU A 157 4.91 10.53 2.26
CA LEU A 157 5.87 9.92 3.18
C LEU A 157 6.98 9.22 2.41
N GLY A 158 6.60 8.35 1.47
CA GLY A 158 7.51 7.59 0.63
C GLY A 158 8.42 6.67 1.44
N THR A 159 7.91 6.11 2.53
CA THR A 159 8.67 5.15 3.34
C THR A 159 8.48 3.73 2.82
N TYR A 160 9.33 2.82 3.27
CA TYR A 160 9.18 1.38 2.98
C TYR A 160 7.88 0.79 3.56
N PHE A 161 7.30 1.46 4.56
CA PHE A 161 6.15 1.01 5.32
C PHE A 161 4.82 1.61 4.84
N THR A 162 4.83 2.39 3.75
CA THR A 162 3.66 3.07 3.19
C THR A 162 3.63 2.94 1.67
N ASP A 163 2.45 3.06 1.05
CA ASP A 163 2.30 3.12 -0.41
C ASP A 163 2.21 4.57 -0.88
N ASP A 164 1.07 5.24 -0.71
CA ASP A 164 0.87 6.64 -1.16
C ASP A 164 0.45 7.60 -0.02
N MET A 165 0.61 7.19 1.24
CA MET A 165 0.28 7.96 2.43
C MET A 165 1.00 9.30 2.50
N LEU A 166 0.29 10.32 2.92
CA LEU A 166 0.82 11.65 3.15
C LEU A 166 1.06 11.94 4.63
N GLY A 167 1.96 12.88 4.88
CA GLY A 167 2.19 13.45 6.20
C GLY A 167 2.53 14.92 6.12
N THR A 168 2.31 15.66 7.20
CA THR A 168 2.70 17.05 7.36
C THR A 168 3.92 17.14 8.26
N GLY A 169 4.99 17.74 7.77
CA GLY A 169 6.24 17.85 8.50
C GLY A 169 7.43 18.17 7.61
N ILE A 170 8.57 17.64 7.96
CA ILE A 170 9.83 17.87 7.23
C ILE A 170 10.43 16.54 6.77
N LYS A 171 11.09 16.58 5.61
CA LYS A 171 11.85 15.46 5.05
C LYS A 171 13.15 15.97 4.43
N ALA A 172 14.23 15.24 4.64
CA ALA A 172 15.53 15.48 4.04
C ALA A 172 15.95 14.25 3.24
N VAL A 173 16.51 14.47 2.04
CA VAL A 173 17.08 13.42 1.19
C VAL A 173 18.46 13.89 0.73
N TYR A 174 19.46 13.01 0.84
CA TYR A 174 20.83 13.28 0.43
C TYR A 174 21.36 12.14 -0.46
N SER A 175 21.78 12.48 -1.67
CA SER A 175 22.28 11.55 -2.70
C SER A 175 23.71 11.89 -3.15
N GLY A 176 24.52 12.54 -2.28
CA GLY A 176 25.90 12.97 -2.60
C GLY A 176 26.96 11.86 -2.45
N VAL A 177 26.57 10.64 -2.14
CA VAL A 177 27.46 9.46 -2.11
C VAL A 177 27.10 8.57 -3.29
N ASP A 178 28.06 8.22 -4.10
CA ASP A 178 27.85 7.40 -5.29
C ASP A 178 27.18 6.06 -4.95
N GLY A 179 26.12 5.72 -5.68
CA GLY A 179 25.31 4.54 -5.44
C GLY A 179 24.47 4.55 -4.14
N MET A 180 24.48 5.65 -3.36
CA MET A 180 23.79 5.70 -2.08
C MET A 180 22.84 6.90 -1.96
N THR A 181 21.68 6.67 -1.32
CA THR A 181 20.75 7.72 -0.93
C THR A 181 20.39 7.55 0.54
N PHE A 182 20.39 8.66 1.27
CA PHE A 182 19.99 8.73 2.68
C PHE A 182 18.74 9.58 2.80
N ALA A 183 17.81 9.17 3.66
CA ALA A 183 16.62 9.97 3.93
C ALA A 183 16.32 10.03 5.43
N ALA A 184 15.74 11.13 5.86
CA ALA A 184 15.20 11.31 7.20
C ALA A 184 13.89 12.10 7.12
N LEU A 185 12.94 11.77 7.98
CA LEU A 185 11.67 12.49 8.06
C LEU A 185 11.17 12.63 9.52
N ALA A 186 10.42 13.70 9.74
CA ALA A 186 9.67 13.93 10.96
C ALA A 186 8.33 14.56 10.59
N MET A 187 7.24 13.83 10.86
CA MET A 187 5.87 14.21 10.53
C MET A 187 5.04 14.25 11.80
N ASP A 188 4.21 15.27 11.95
CA ASP A 188 3.35 15.46 13.12
C ASP A 188 1.87 15.19 12.85
N ASP A 189 1.48 15.06 11.59
CA ASP A 189 0.13 14.73 11.15
C ASP A 189 0.22 13.75 9.96
N LEU A 190 -0.49 12.64 10.04
CA LEU A 190 -0.53 11.61 9.02
C LEU A 190 -1.90 11.58 8.35
N GLU A 191 -1.95 11.17 7.09
CA GLU A 191 -3.20 10.95 6.37
C GLU A 191 -3.99 9.81 7.02
N ASP A 192 -5.30 10.02 7.19
CA ASP A 192 -6.24 8.95 7.55
C ASP A 192 -6.68 8.25 6.27
N ASP A 193 -5.91 7.31 5.84
CA ASP A 193 -6.10 6.60 4.57
C ASP A 193 -6.78 5.25 4.71
N GLY A 194 -7.18 4.90 5.91
CA GLY A 194 -7.93 3.69 6.09
C GLY A 194 -7.14 2.50 6.65
N ASP A 195 -5.82 2.50 6.61
CA ASP A 195 -5.00 1.36 7.05
C ASP A 195 -4.72 1.35 8.55
N ILE A 196 -3.65 1.96 9.03
CA ILE A 196 -3.41 2.03 10.48
C ILE A 196 -4.40 2.91 11.23
N GLY A 197 -5.07 3.82 10.54
CA GLY A 197 -6.07 4.73 11.12
C GLY A 197 -7.45 4.12 11.22
N SER A 198 -7.94 3.45 10.21
CA SER A 198 -9.37 3.20 10.04
C SER A 198 -9.79 1.76 9.80
N SER A 199 -9.00 0.87 9.16
CA SER A 199 -9.51 -0.46 8.84
C SER A 199 -9.26 -1.50 9.94
N GLY A 200 -8.05 -1.91 10.19
CA GLY A 200 -7.73 -2.95 11.17
C GLY A 200 -7.45 -2.38 12.56
N LEU A 201 -6.38 -1.62 12.68
CA LEU A 201 -5.95 -1.03 13.95
C LEU A 201 -6.87 0.10 14.40
N GLY A 202 -7.41 0.91 13.49
CA GLY A 202 -8.33 1.99 13.80
C GLY A 202 -9.64 1.51 14.41
N GLN A 203 -10.19 0.39 13.97
CA GLN A 203 -11.37 -0.22 14.56
C GLN A 203 -11.10 -0.72 15.99
N ILE A 204 -9.93 -1.30 16.25
CA ILE A 204 -9.53 -1.75 17.57
C ILE A 204 -9.28 -0.55 18.49
N VAL A 205 -8.67 0.51 17.99
CA VAL A 205 -8.44 1.78 18.70
C VAL A 205 -9.75 2.50 18.98
N GLY A 206 -10.68 2.56 18.02
CA GLY A 206 -11.99 3.18 18.16
C GLY A 206 -12.84 2.58 19.27
N LEU A 207 -12.67 1.31 19.57
CA LEU A 207 -13.37 0.61 20.66
C LEU A 207 -13.02 1.14 22.06
N LYS A 208 -11.88 1.82 22.25
CA LYS A 208 -11.44 2.26 23.58
C LYS A 208 -11.54 3.75 23.88
N LYS A 209 -11.43 4.61 22.88
CA LYS A 209 -11.44 6.08 23.09
C LYS A 209 -12.72 6.75 22.59
N GLY A 210 -13.86 6.08 22.68
CA GLY A 210 -15.15 6.73 22.38
C GLY A 210 -15.44 6.90 20.89
N GLY A 211 -14.93 6.03 20.05
CA GLY A 211 -15.32 5.95 18.63
C GLY A 211 -14.63 6.96 17.70
N ASN A 212 -13.71 7.76 18.19
CA ASN A 212 -12.89 8.64 17.34
C ASN A 212 -11.58 7.91 17.01
N GLY A 213 -11.48 7.34 15.83
CA GLY A 213 -10.36 6.55 15.35
C GLY A 213 -9.01 7.27 15.19
N GLY A 214 -8.79 8.38 15.88
CA GLY A 214 -7.66 9.26 15.71
C GLY A 214 -6.36 8.91 16.44
N TYR A 215 -6.18 7.69 16.92
CA TYR A 215 -5.04 7.43 17.78
C TYR A 215 -3.70 7.31 17.04
N THR A 216 -3.66 6.69 15.89
CA THR A 216 -2.41 6.39 15.19
C THR A 216 -1.95 7.53 14.28
N TYR A 217 -2.81 8.12 13.49
CA TYR A 217 -2.46 9.21 12.58
C TYR A 217 -2.24 10.56 13.26
N GLN A 218 -2.64 10.72 14.53
CA GLN A 218 -2.35 11.90 15.35
C GLN A 218 -1.02 11.78 16.11
N GLN A 219 -0.24 10.74 15.87
CA GLN A 219 1.06 10.55 16.51
C GLN A 219 2.19 10.97 15.57
N ASN A 220 3.28 11.46 16.15
CA ASN A 220 4.45 11.84 15.38
C ASN A 220 5.13 10.63 14.77
N LEU A 221 5.49 10.72 13.49
CA LEU A 221 6.27 9.71 12.77
C LEU A 221 7.68 10.23 12.51
N TYR A 222 8.68 9.48 12.97
CA TYR A 222 10.08 9.71 12.65
C TYR A 222 10.60 8.55 11.82
N GLY A 223 11.34 8.84 10.76
CA GLY A 223 11.89 7.82 9.86
C GLY A 223 13.30 8.15 9.42
N VAL A 224 14.09 7.11 9.20
CA VAL A 224 15.41 7.19 8.59
C VAL A 224 15.59 6.06 7.59
N ALA A 225 16.36 6.30 6.53
CA ALA A 225 16.67 5.31 5.52
C ALA A 225 18.08 5.45 4.96
N ALA A 226 18.64 4.32 4.55
CA ALA A 226 19.81 4.24 3.70
C ALA A 226 19.50 3.27 2.55
N LEU A 227 19.60 3.76 1.33
CA LEU A 227 19.34 3.01 0.10
C LEU A 227 20.63 2.93 -0.71
N GLY A 228 20.98 1.74 -1.15
CA GLY A 228 22.14 1.48 -2.01
C GLY A 228 21.69 0.81 -3.30
N ASP A 229 22.24 1.27 -4.42
CA ASP A 229 22.06 0.69 -5.74
C ASP A 229 23.46 0.42 -6.33
N PHE A 230 23.84 -0.85 -6.38
CA PHE A 230 25.16 -1.32 -6.74
C PHE A 230 25.07 -2.31 -7.91
N ASP A 231 24.61 -1.83 -9.06
CA ASP A 231 24.49 -2.59 -10.30
C ASP A 231 23.61 -3.85 -10.15
N MET A 232 24.17 -4.94 -9.64
CA MET A 232 23.46 -6.23 -9.46
C MET A 232 22.74 -6.33 -8.12
N VAL A 233 23.03 -5.44 -7.18
CA VAL A 233 22.54 -5.53 -5.79
C VAL A 233 21.89 -4.22 -5.35
N ASN A 234 20.66 -4.31 -4.93
CA ASN A 234 19.93 -3.21 -4.30
C ASN A 234 19.74 -3.52 -2.82
N VAL A 235 20.05 -2.57 -1.96
CA VAL A 235 19.91 -2.69 -0.50
C VAL A 235 19.12 -1.52 0.03
N GLN A 236 18.13 -1.77 0.87
CA GLN A 236 17.44 -0.72 1.60
C GLN A 236 17.42 -1.06 3.09
N LEU A 237 17.82 -0.11 3.91
CA LEU A 237 17.73 -0.15 5.36
C LEU A 237 16.78 0.94 5.81
N TRP A 238 15.77 0.59 6.58
CA TRP A 238 14.75 1.50 7.05
C TRP A 238 14.53 1.38 8.54
N GLY A 239 14.34 2.50 9.22
CA GLY A 239 13.89 2.59 10.59
C GLY A 239 12.77 3.62 10.70
N ALA A 240 11.68 3.28 11.37
CA ALA A 240 10.58 4.18 11.66
C ALA A 240 10.13 4.06 13.11
N TYR A 241 9.77 5.18 13.70
CA TYR A 241 9.18 5.29 15.02
C TYR A 241 7.90 6.09 14.94
N LEU A 242 6.76 5.42 15.07
CA LEU A 242 5.47 6.05 15.27
C LEU A 242 5.25 6.17 16.80
N GLU A 243 5.19 7.40 17.27
CA GLU A 243 5.15 7.71 18.69
C GLU A 243 4.01 6.99 19.41
N ASN A 244 4.29 6.43 20.58
CA ASN A 244 3.35 5.64 21.40
C ASN A 244 2.74 4.40 20.72
N VAL A 245 3.07 4.10 19.47
CA VAL A 245 2.51 2.99 18.67
C VAL A 245 3.53 1.92 18.42
N THR A 246 4.61 2.20 17.68
CA THR A 246 5.54 1.16 17.26
C THR A 246 6.91 1.66 16.83
N PHE A 247 7.90 0.77 16.92
CA PHE A 247 9.13 0.84 16.11
C PHE A 247 9.05 -0.20 15.00
N LEU A 248 9.43 0.21 13.80
CA LEU A 248 9.59 -0.63 12.62
C LEU A 248 11.03 -0.55 12.11
N TYR A 249 11.61 -1.70 11.78
CA TYR A 249 12.89 -1.79 11.08
C TYR A 249 12.72 -2.72 9.90
N ALA A 250 13.26 -2.37 8.74
CA ALA A 250 13.23 -3.22 7.56
C ALA A 250 14.60 -3.24 6.87
N LEU A 251 14.94 -4.42 6.38
CA LEU A 251 15.99 -4.67 5.41
C LEU A 251 15.35 -5.24 4.16
N ASP A 252 15.61 -4.62 3.03
CA ASP A 252 15.25 -5.11 1.71
C ASP A 252 16.54 -5.34 0.92
N LEU A 253 16.66 -6.51 0.33
CA LEU A 253 17.80 -6.90 -0.49
C LEU A 253 17.25 -7.40 -1.83
N GLY A 254 17.59 -6.72 -2.91
CA GLY A 254 17.30 -7.12 -4.29
C GLY A 254 18.56 -7.58 -5.01
N LEU A 255 18.44 -8.65 -5.78
CA LEU A 255 19.49 -9.19 -6.65
C LEU A 255 18.95 -9.24 -8.08
N ASN A 256 19.77 -8.87 -9.05
CA ASN A 256 19.40 -8.87 -10.45
C ASN A 256 20.63 -9.18 -11.33
N PHE A 257 20.60 -10.33 -12.02
CA PHE A 257 21.69 -10.80 -12.84
C PHE A 257 21.22 -10.98 -14.28
N ASP A 258 21.70 -10.18 -15.20
CA ASP A 258 21.51 -10.36 -16.63
C ASP A 258 22.51 -11.41 -17.13
N ILE A 259 22.04 -12.62 -17.43
CA ILE A 259 22.84 -13.73 -17.96
C ILE A 259 23.08 -13.53 -19.46
N SER A 260 22.07 -13.02 -20.17
CA SER A 260 22.13 -12.59 -21.56
C SER A 260 21.05 -11.51 -21.79
N ASP A 261 21.02 -10.92 -23.01
CA ASP A 261 20.05 -9.88 -23.39
C ASP A 261 18.60 -10.34 -23.19
N ASP A 262 18.32 -11.63 -23.36
CA ASP A 262 16.98 -12.22 -23.25
C ASP A 262 16.77 -13.03 -21.97
N PHE A 263 17.77 -13.18 -21.10
CA PHE A 263 17.66 -14.02 -19.92
C PHE A 263 18.23 -13.35 -18.68
N ASN A 264 17.37 -13.19 -17.70
CA ASN A 264 17.68 -12.57 -16.42
C ASN A 264 17.25 -13.46 -15.25
N VAL A 265 18.06 -13.48 -14.19
CA VAL A 265 17.73 -14.13 -12.91
C VAL A 265 17.70 -13.07 -11.83
N HIS A 266 16.66 -13.09 -11.04
CA HIS A 266 16.47 -12.10 -9.98
C HIS A 266 15.99 -12.73 -8.68
N GLY A 267 16.12 -11.97 -7.59
CA GLY A 267 15.65 -12.39 -6.29
C GLY A 267 15.45 -11.22 -5.36
N LYS A 268 14.61 -11.40 -4.35
CA LYS A 268 14.38 -10.39 -3.32
C LYS A 268 14.28 -11.05 -1.96
N ALA A 269 14.90 -10.46 -0.95
CA ALA A 269 14.75 -10.85 0.44
C ALA A 269 14.29 -9.66 1.27
N ASN A 270 13.26 -9.85 2.07
CA ASN A 270 12.78 -8.86 3.02
C ASN A 270 12.89 -9.38 4.44
N LEU A 271 13.33 -8.53 5.34
CA LEU A 271 13.31 -8.77 6.78
C LEU A 271 12.76 -7.54 7.47
N ALA A 272 11.75 -7.71 8.32
CA ALA A 272 11.27 -6.64 9.17
C ALA A 272 11.08 -7.07 10.60
N TYR A 273 11.26 -6.12 11.50
CA TYR A 273 11.04 -6.28 12.92
C TYR A 273 10.15 -5.16 13.42
N THR A 274 9.12 -5.52 14.15
CA THR A 274 8.15 -4.60 14.75
C THR A 274 8.18 -4.73 16.26
N ALA A 275 8.15 -3.60 16.95
CA ALA A 275 8.00 -3.55 18.41
C ALA A 275 6.88 -2.59 18.78
N LEU A 276 5.70 -3.13 19.06
CA LEU A 276 4.55 -2.35 19.55
C LEU A 276 4.84 -1.75 20.91
N LYS A 277 4.43 -0.51 21.13
CA LYS A 277 4.75 0.28 22.33
C LYS A 277 3.57 0.41 23.30
N GLY A 278 3.91 0.80 24.56
CA GLY A 278 3.03 0.79 25.71
C GLY A 278 1.66 1.40 25.48
N GLY A 279 1.56 2.67 25.06
CA GLY A 279 0.28 3.33 24.88
C GLY A 279 -0.66 2.58 23.94
N PHE A 280 -0.19 2.23 22.76
CA PHE A 280 -0.94 1.46 21.79
C PHE A 280 -1.17 0.00 22.26
N LYS A 281 -0.11 -0.67 22.71
CA LYS A 281 -0.15 -2.04 23.19
C LYS A 281 -1.12 -2.24 24.36
N ASP A 282 -1.05 -1.34 25.35
CA ASP A 282 -1.80 -1.46 26.58
C ASP A 282 -3.24 -0.95 26.44
N ASP A 283 -3.46 0.09 25.66
CA ASP A 283 -4.77 0.72 25.49
C ASP A 283 -5.64 0.01 24.44
N VAL A 284 -5.08 -0.36 23.30
CA VAL A 284 -5.84 -0.96 22.21
C VAL A 284 -6.29 -2.37 22.51
N PHE A 285 -5.42 -3.19 23.06
CA PHE A 285 -5.68 -4.61 23.31
C PHE A 285 -6.20 -4.93 24.72
N ALA A 286 -6.18 -4.01 25.66
CA ALA A 286 -6.61 -4.25 27.05
C ALA A 286 -8.11 -4.61 27.21
N GLY A 287 -8.95 -4.31 26.19
CA GLY A 287 -10.37 -4.70 26.18
C GLY A 287 -10.64 -6.04 25.46
N VAL A 288 -9.68 -6.59 24.75
CA VAL A 288 -9.83 -7.82 23.97
C VAL A 288 -9.24 -8.98 24.76
N LYS A 289 -10.12 -9.81 25.36
CA LYS A 289 -9.69 -10.94 26.19
C LYS A 289 -8.78 -11.90 25.39
N GLY A 290 -7.57 -12.12 25.88
CA GLY A 290 -6.58 -13.01 25.26
C GLY A 290 -5.78 -12.38 24.11
N ALA A 291 -6.05 -11.13 23.73
CA ALA A 291 -5.21 -10.44 22.77
C ALA A 291 -3.88 -10.03 23.42
N LYS A 292 -2.81 -10.31 22.73
CA LYS A 292 -1.46 -9.85 23.05
C LYS A 292 -0.94 -9.07 21.86
N ALA A 293 -0.24 -8.00 22.11
CA ALA A 293 0.47 -7.22 21.11
C ALA A 293 1.88 -6.96 21.60
N ASP A 294 2.89 -7.26 20.81
CA ASP A 294 4.29 -7.09 21.19
C ASP A 294 5.18 -7.14 19.94
N LYS A 295 6.37 -7.68 20.08
CA LYS A 295 7.38 -7.83 19.05
C LYS A 295 6.99 -8.92 18.05
N THR A 296 7.02 -8.59 16.77
CA THR A 296 6.83 -9.53 15.66
C THR A 296 7.96 -9.39 14.64
N MET A 297 8.07 -10.37 13.78
CA MET A 297 9.00 -10.36 12.65
C MET A 297 8.23 -10.73 11.39
N PHE A 298 8.65 -10.13 10.30
CA PHE A 298 8.34 -10.53 8.93
C PHE A 298 9.64 -10.95 8.24
N TRP A 299 9.60 -12.02 7.47
CA TRP A 299 10.62 -12.29 6.46
C TRP A 299 9.98 -12.91 5.22
N GLY A 300 10.49 -12.51 4.08
CA GLY A 300 10.07 -12.98 2.78
C GLY A 300 11.28 -13.21 1.88
N LEU A 301 11.17 -14.20 1.02
CA LEU A 301 12.16 -14.52 0.01
C LEU A 301 11.45 -14.84 -1.30
N THR A 302 11.94 -14.30 -2.41
CA THR A 302 11.53 -14.67 -3.75
C THR A 302 12.75 -14.85 -4.63
N ALA A 303 12.64 -15.78 -5.57
CA ALA A 303 13.59 -15.98 -6.65
C ALA A 303 12.80 -16.16 -7.94
N GLY A 304 13.31 -15.58 -9.02
CA GLY A 304 12.63 -15.58 -10.29
C GLY A 304 13.58 -15.53 -11.47
N LEU A 305 13.00 -15.68 -12.64
CA LEU A 305 13.68 -15.58 -13.92
C LEU A 305 12.79 -14.88 -14.94
N SER A 306 13.41 -14.14 -15.83
CA SER A 306 12.75 -13.53 -16.99
C SER A 306 13.44 -14.02 -18.26
N ALA A 307 12.65 -14.50 -19.21
CA ALA A 307 13.15 -14.99 -20.50
C ALA A 307 12.14 -14.77 -21.62
N SER A 308 12.55 -14.10 -22.71
CA SER A 308 11.74 -13.95 -23.94
C SER A 308 10.29 -13.51 -23.67
N GLY A 309 10.10 -12.54 -22.77
CA GLY A 309 8.78 -12.02 -22.39
C GLY A 309 8.07 -12.80 -21.28
N PHE A 310 8.59 -13.94 -20.83
CA PHE A 310 8.12 -14.66 -19.66
C PHE A 310 8.83 -14.14 -18.40
N ASP A 311 8.04 -13.90 -17.34
CA ASP A 311 8.50 -13.63 -16.00
C ASP A 311 7.91 -14.70 -15.07
N PHE A 312 8.74 -15.35 -14.28
CA PHE A 312 8.34 -16.36 -13.32
C PHE A 312 9.01 -16.10 -11.98
N ASP A 313 8.22 -16.07 -10.90
CA ASP A 313 8.71 -15.97 -9.54
C ASP A 313 8.12 -17.07 -8.66
N ALA A 314 8.91 -17.52 -7.70
CA ALA A 314 8.47 -18.36 -6.60
C ALA A 314 9.01 -17.79 -5.28
N GLY A 315 8.21 -17.86 -4.23
CA GLY A 315 8.61 -17.28 -2.96
C GLY A 315 7.94 -17.88 -1.74
N TYR A 316 8.43 -17.43 -0.60
CA TYR A 316 7.93 -17.82 0.70
C TYR A 316 7.93 -16.63 1.66
N LEU A 317 6.84 -16.52 2.43
CA LEU A 317 6.60 -15.46 3.40
C LEU A 317 6.32 -16.08 4.77
N LYS A 318 6.87 -15.48 5.81
CA LYS A 318 6.54 -15.81 7.19
C LYS A 318 6.50 -14.57 8.05
N PHE A 319 5.40 -14.36 8.77
CA PHE A 319 5.24 -13.20 9.64
C PHE A 319 4.34 -13.50 10.84
N GLY A 320 4.47 -12.66 11.86
CA GLY A 320 3.71 -12.79 13.10
C GLY A 320 4.19 -13.88 14.04
N LYS A 321 3.45 -14.06 15.11
CA LYS A 321 3.64 -15.09 16.14
C LYS A 321 2.28 -15.62 16.58
N LYS A 322 2.23 -16.91 16.99
CA LYS A 322 0.99 -17.61 17.34
C LYS A 322 0.15 -16.93 18.42
N ASP A 323 0.79 -16.23 19.33
CA ASP A 323 0.19 -15.71 20.56
C ASP A 323 -0.14 -14.22 20.49
N ARG A 324 0.00 -13.55 19.32
CA ARG A 324 -0.14 -12.09 19.28
C ARG A 324 -0.49 -11.49 17.94
N TYR A 325 -0.99 -10.25 18.02
CA TYR A 325 -1.13 -9.33 16.91
C TYR A 325 0.19 -8.65 16.59
N GLY A 326 0.37 -8.30 15.32
CA GLY A 326 1.50 -7.54 14.83
C GLY A 326 1.14 -6.76 13.57
N LEU A 327 2.07 -5.91 13.14
CA LEU A 327 2.02 -5.19 11.88
C LEU A 327 3.42 -5.17 11.26
N SER A 328 3.51 -5.01 9.97
CA SER A 328 4.78 -4.81 9.24
C SER A 328 4.75 -3.55 8.38
N SER A 329 3.56 -3.08 8.01
CA SER A 329 3.32 -1.89 7.21
C SER A 329 2.38 -0.93 7.93
N PHE A 330 2.43 0.35 7.57
CA PHE A 330 1.46 1.35 7.99
C PHE A 330 0.28 1.47 7.01
N GLU A 331 0.53 1.18 5.75
CA GLU A 331 -0.42 1.29 4.67
C GLU A 331 -0.19 0.16 3.65
N ASP A 332 -1.26 -0.53 3.29
CA ASP A 332 -1.23 -1.68 2.39
C ASP A 332 -0.06 -2.64 2.70
N ASN A 333 0.67 -3.04 1.67
CA ASN A 333 1.82 -3.92 1.80
C ASN A 333 3.17 -3.17 1.86
N GLY A 334 3.16 -1.84 1.70
CA GLY A 334 4.37 -1.04 1.62
C GLY A 334 5.35 -1.57 0.56
N GLY A 335 6.65 -1.59 0.89
CA GLY A 335 7.72 -2.12 0.01
C GLY A 335 7.95 -3.63 0.11
N PHE A 336 7.16 -4.36 0.90
CA PHE A 336 7.33 -5.79 1.11
C PHE A 336 6.99 -6.63 -0.13
N ILE A 337 7.49 -7.87 -0.15
CA ILE A 337 7.10 -8.86 -1.16
C ILE A 337 5.61 -9.13 -1.04
N VAL A 338 4.89 -8.95 -2.14
CA VAL A 338 3.45 -9.19 -2.24
C VAL A 338 3.20 -10.42 -3.08
N ALA A 339 2.23 -11.23 -2.69
CA ALA A 339 1.76 -12.39 -3.43
C ALA A 339 0.23 -12.38 -3.46
N GLY A 340 -0.34 -12.52 -4.66
CA GLY A 340 -1.79 -12.41 -4.85
C GLY A 340 -2.28 -10.95 -4.86
N GLU A 341 -3.56 -10.74 -4.54
CA GLU A 341 -4.23 -9.43 -4.51
C GLU A 341 -4.96 -9.17 -3.19
N ASP A 342 -5.69 -10.17 -2.69
CA ASP A 342 -6.71 -9.96 -1.65
C ASP A 342 -6.45 -10.76 -0.36
N LEU A 343 -5.50 -11.72 -0.38
CA LEU A 343 -5.32 -12.65 0.74
C LEU A 343 -4.44 -12.11 1.86
N LEU A 344 -3.41 -11.32 1.52
CA LEU A 344 -2.38 -10.91 2.48
C LEU A 344 -2.61 -9.48 2.95
N ASP A 345 -2.55 -9.27 4.26
CA ASP A 345 -2.61 -7.97 4.91
C ASP A 345 -1.41 -7.83 5.87
N TYR A 346 -0.66 -6.73 5.72
CA TYR A 346 0.53 -6.44 6.53
C TYR A 346 0.31 -5.30 7.51
N THR A 347 -0.83 -4.63 7.47
CA THR A 347 -1.14 -3.50 8.37
C THR A 347 -1.61 -3.97 9.76
N LEU A 348 -2.32 -5.11 9.82
CA LEU A 348 -2.66 -5.76 11.08
C LEU A 348 -2.89 -7.26 10.86
N TYR A 349 -2.07 -8.08 11.45
CA TYR A 349 -2.22 -9.52 11.39
C TYR A 349 -2.22 -10.14 12.80
N ASN A 350 -2.83 -11.33 12.92
CA ASN A 350 -2.82 -12.16 14.12
C ASN A 350 -2.25 -13.54 13.80
N GLY A 351 -1.58 -14.15 14.78
CA GLY A 351 -1.05 -15.49 14.64
C GLY A 351 0.28 -15.59 13.88
N GLU A 352 0.76 -16.81 13.72
CA GLU A 352 1.93 -17.15 12.87
C GLU A 352 1.44 -17.47 11.46
N ASN A 353 1.76 -16.61 10.51
CA ASN A 353 1.39 -16.69 9.10
C ASN A 353 2.53 -17.28 8.27
N LYS A 354 2.23 -18.22 7.39
CA LYS A 354 3.19 -18.88 6.50
C LYS A 354 2.57 -19.11 5.15
N TYR A 355 3.16 -18.54 4.11
CA TYR A 355 2.67 -18.64 2.73
C TYR A 355 3.80 -18.96 1.78
N TRP A 356 3.52 -19.78 0.78
CA TRP A 356 4.33 -19.90 -0.42
C TRP A 356 3.51 -19.46 -1.63
N PHE A 357 4.19 -19.01 -2.65
CA PHE A 357 3.53 -18.54 -3.86
C PHE A 357 4.37 -18.80 -5.10
N VAL A 358 3.68 -18.82 -6.22
CA VAL A 358 4.28 -18.75 -7.55
C VAL A 358 3.51 -17.75 -8.38
N THR A 359 4.21 -17.01 -9.21
CA THR A 359 3.63 -16.09 -10.19
C THR A 359 4.22 -16.35 -11.55
N ALA A 360 3.41 -16.22 -12.59
CA ALA A 360 3.85 -16.32 -13.96
C ALA A 360 3.20 -15.20 -14.77
N LYS A 361 3.98 -14.54 -15.62
CA LYS A 361 3.51 -13.49 -16.53
C LYS A 361 4.16 -13.65 -17.88
N TYR A 362 3.38 -13.47 -18.92
CA TYR A 362 3.88 -13.37 -20.27
C TYR A 362 3.50 -12.01 -20.87
N THR A 363 4.49 -11.35 -21.45
CA THR A 363 4.31 -10.06 -22.10
C THR A 363 4.68 -10.17 -23.57
N MET A 364 3.76 -9.81 -24.44
CA MET A 364 3.95 -9.79 -25.89
C MET A 364 3.49 -8.41 -26.42
N ASP A 365 4.42 -7.64 -26.90
CA ASP A 365 4.19 -6.25 -27.36
C ASP A 365 3.48 -5.41 -26.30
N GLN A 366 2.23 -5.04 -26.56
CA GLN A 366 1.38 -4.22 -25.72
C GLN A 366 0.53 -5.04 -24.74
N TYR A 367 0.49 -6.37 -24.86
CA TYR A 367 -0.38 -7.23 -24.08
C TYR A 367 0.40 -8.00 -23.02
N SER A 368 -0.22 -8.21 -21.90
CA SER A 368 0.30 -9.12 -20.86
C SER A 368 -0.81 -10.00 -20.31
N VAL A 369 -0.45 -11.24 -20.00
CA VAL A 369 -1.29 -12.19 -19.28
C VAL A 369 -0.48 -12.74 -18.13
N GLY A 370 -1.11 -12.95 -16.98
CA GLY A 370 -0.45 -13.46 -15.80
C GLY A 370 -1.37 -14.29 -14.91
N ALA A 371 -0.77 -15.07 -14.04
CA ALA A 371 -1.46 -15.82 -13.02
C ALA A 371 -0.60 -15.94 -11.77
N ASP A 372 -1.24 -15.86 -10.59
CA ASP A 372 -0.60 -16.08 -9.31
C ASP A 372 -1.32 -17.21 -8.57
N TYR A 373 -0.55 -17.99 -7.84
CA TYR A 373 -1.05 -18.94 -6.88
C TYR A 373 -0.38 -18.74 -5.53
N VAL A 374 -1.18 -18.53 -4.50
CA VAL A 374 -0.75 -18.34 -3.11
C VAL A 374 -1.40 -19.37 -2.23
N GLN A 375 -0.64 -20.01 -1.36
CA GLN A 375 -1.19 -20.95 -0.37
C GLN A 375 -0.41 -20.86 0.93
N GLY A 376 -1.16 -20.90 2.03
CA GLY A 376 -0.55 -20.85 3.34
C GLY A 376 -1.43 -21.28 4.48
N ASP A 377 -0.91 -21.09 5.66
CA ASP A 377 -1.63 -21.36 6.90
C ASP A 377 -1.34 -20.32 7.99
N VAL A 378 -2.33 -20.11 8.86
CA VAL A 378 -2.21 -19.30 10.06
C VAL A 378 -2.37 -20.19 11.28
N LYS A 379 -1.48 -20.05 12.26
CA LYS A 379 -1.50 -20.78 13.54
C LYS A 379 -1.64 -19.85 14.72
N TYR A 380 -2.50 -20.23 15.65
CA TYR A 380 -2.74 -19.49 16.88
C TYR A 380 -2.29 -20.29 18.10
N GLU A 381 -1.98 -19.59 19.20
CA GLU A 381 -1.62 -20.24 20.48
C GLU A 381 -2.85 -20.94 21.08
N GLY A 382 -2.66 -22.17 21.56
CA GLY A 382 -3.72 -22.94 22.21
C GLY A 382 -4.79 -23.50 21.26
N VAL A 383 -4.68 -23.27 19.95
CA VAL A 383 -5.56 -23.81 18.92
C VAL A 383 -4.86 -24.95 18.21
N GLN A 384 -5.47 -26.15 18.21
CA GLN A 384 -4.89 -27.34 17.56
C GLN A 384 -4.98 -27.26 16.04
N SER A 385 -6.08 -26.73 15.53
CA SER A 385 -6.28 -26.51 14.09
C SER A 385 -5.47 -25.31 13.60
N LYS A 386 -5.25 -25.28 12.32
CA LYS A 386 -4.68 -24.12 11.62
C LYS A 386 -5.65 -23.66 10.54
N ASP A 387 -5.75 -22.36 10.36
CA ASP A 387 -6.47 -21.79 9.25
C ASP A 387 -5.68 -22.09 7.97
N LYS A 388 -6.36 -22.50 6.90
CA LYS A 388 -5.76 -22.82 5.60
C LYS A 388 -6.31 -21.86 4.58
N ASN A 389 -5.42 -21.12 3.97
CA ASN A 389 -5.76 -20.04 3.05
C ASN A 389 -5.11 -20.28 1.69
N LYS A 390 -5.80 -19.92 0.64
CA LYS A 390 -5.28 -19.94 -0.72
C LYS A 390 -5.92 -18.86 -1.58
N GLU A 391 -5.17 -18.41 -2.55
CA GLU A 391 -5.61 -17.47 -3.56
C GLU A 391 -5.14 -17.88 -4.94
N ILE A 392 -5.98 -17.63 -5.95
CA ILE A 392 -5.63 -17.76 -7.37
C ILE A 392 -6.01 -16.43 -8.02
N VAL A 393 -5.08 -15.83 -8.73
CA VAL A 393 -5.30 -14.58 -9.47
C VAL A 393 -5.01 -14.80 -10.94
N GLY A 394 -5.93 -14.38 -11.81
CA GLY A 394 -5.69 -14.22 -13.25
C GLY A 394 -5.59 -12.74 -13.59
N ARG A 395 -4.63 -12.35 -14.42
CA ARG A 395 -4.33 -10.96 -14.75
C ARG A 395 -4.28 -10.73 -16.25
N LEU A 396 -4.78 -9.60 -16.70
CA LEU A 396 -4.65 -9.12 -18.06
C LEU A 396 -4.17 -7.67 -18.05
N GLY A 397 -3.31 -7.31 -18.99
CA GLY A 397 -2.84 -5.96 -19.18
C GLY A 397 -2.78 -5.59 -20.65
N TYR A 398 -3.09 -4.33 -20.95
CA TYR A 398 -2.93 -3.74 -22.27
C TYR A 398 -2.32 -2.35 -22.15
N LYS A 399 -1.12 -2.17 -22.67
CA LYS A 399 -0.42 -0.89 -22.69
C LYS A 399 -0.68 -0.22 -24.03
N TYR A 400 -1.71 0.66 -24.11
CA TYR A 400 -2.04 1.36 -25.34
C TYR A 400 -0.90 2.27 -25.81
N ASN A 401 -0.30 3.01 -24.87
CA ASN A 401 0.91 3.80 -25.08
C ASN A 401 1.63 4.03 -23.74
N GLU A 402 2.66 4.90 -23.72
CA GLU A 402 3.44 5.24 -22.49
C GLU A 402 2.57 5.81 -21.37
N LYS A 403 1.46 6.48 -21.70
CA LYS A 403 0.60 7.18 -20.75
C LYS A 403 -0.68 6.45 -20.41
N LEU A 404 -1.26 5.67 -21.33
CA LEU A 404 -2.56 5.00 -21.16
C LEU A 404 -2.41 3.50 -21.05
N ASN A 405 -2.82 2.96 -19.89
CA ASN A 405 -2.76 1.54 -19.57
C ASN A 405 -4.14 1.04 -19.13
N PHE A 406 -4.44 -0.21 -19.49
CA PHE A 406 -5.61 -0.93 -19.04
C PHE A 406 -5.14 -2.19 -18.31
N THR A 407 -5.68 -2.44 -17.14
CA THR A 407 -5.38 -3.65 -16.36
C THR A 407 -6.67 -4.26 -15.84
N SER A 408 -6.68 -5.57 -15.72
CA SER A 408 -7.75 -6.26 -15.01
C SER A 408 -7.21 -7.48 -14.30
N TYR A 409 -7.87 -7.86 -13.23
CA TYR A 409 -7.64 -9.13 -12.57
C TYR A 409 -8.94 -9.75 -12.06
N TYR A 410 -8.87 -11.05 -11.88
CA TYR A 410 -9.85 -11.82 -11.15
C TYR A 410 -9.13 -12.63 -10.07
N SER A 411 -9.47 -12.36 -8.83
CA SER A 411 -8.95 -13.05 -7.66
C SER A 411 -10.02 -13.98 -7.08
N TRP A 412 -9.60 -15.16 -6.69
CA TRP A 412 -10.39 -16.12 -5.94
C TRP A 412 -9.66 -16.53 -4.68
N VAL A 413 -10.22 -16.17 -3.53
CA VAL A 413 -9.70 -16.48 -2.20
C VAL A 413 -10.56 -17.56 -1.55
N GLU A 414 -9.94 -18.50 -0.88
CA GLU A 414 -10.59 -19.47 0.01
C GLU A 414 -9.84 -19.51 1.34
N GLU A 415 -10.56 -19.24 2.42
CA GLU A 415 -10.09 -19.35 3.79
C GLU A 415 -10.88 -20.40 4.55
N LYS A 416 -10.19 -21.31 5.21
CA LYS A 416 -10.80 -22.40 5.99
C LYS A 416 -10.30 -22.34 7.42
N LYS A 417 -11.25 -22.20 8.33
CA LYS A 417 -11.02 -22.20 9.78
C LYS A 417 -12.02 -23.11 10.46
N ASP A 418 -11.54 -24.23 11.01
CA ASP A 418 -12.40 -25.21 11.67
C ASP A 418 -13.68 -25.56 10.85
N ASN A 419 -14.84 -25.10 11.34
CA ASN A 419 -16.14 -25.33 10.72
C ASN A 419 -16.61 -24.17 9.81
N ILE A 420 -15.75 -23.20 9.57
CA ILE A 420 -16.02 -22.02 8.72
C ILE A 420 -15.23 -22.16 7.44
N LYS A 421 -15.87 -21.85 6.34
CA LYS A 421 -15.24 -21.75 5.04
C LYS A 421 -15.73 -20.48 4.35
N ASP A 422 -14.81 -19.56 4.16
CA ASP A 422 -15.05 -18.30 3.48
C ASP A 422 -14.46 -18.35 2.08
N LYS A 423 -15.18 -17.80 1.13
CA LYS A 423 -14.74 -17.61 -0.25
C LYS A 423 -15.00 -16.16 -0.65
N SER A 424 -14.06 -15.59 -1.34
CA SER A 424 -14.19 -14.30 -1.99
C SER A 424 -13.82 -14.41 -3.46
N HIS A 425 -14.54 -13.69 -4.28
CA HIS A 425 -14.28 -13.50 -5.70
C HIS A 425 -14.22 -12.00 -5.94
N HIS A 426 -13.12 -11.51 -6.44
CA HIS A 426 -12.93 -10.10 -6.72
C HIS A 426 -12.50 -9.92 -8.18
N PHE A 427 -13.25 -9.14 -8.90
CA PHE A 427 -12.90 -8.68 -10.24
C PHE A 427 -12.62 -7.19 -10.20
N ARG A 428 -11.49 -6.77 -10.74
CA ARG A 428 -11.13 -5.37 -10.97
C ARG A 428 -10.80 -5.14 -12.43
N PHE A 429 -11.30 -4.03 -12.95
CA PHE A 429 -10.85 -3.43 -14.20
C PHE A 429 -10.39 -2.01 -13.90
N GLU A 430 -9.27 -1.61 -14.47
CA GLU A 430 -8.72 -0.27 -14.33
C GLU A 430 -8.27 0.27 -15.69
N ALA A 431 -8.63 1.51 -15.99
CA ALA A 431 -8.06 2.33 -17.05
C ALA A 431 -7.35 3.52 -16.40
N ARG A 432 -6.05 3.70 -16.70
CA ARG A 432 -5.23 4.75 -16.11
C ARG A 432 -4.46 5.51 -17.16
N TYR A 433 -4.65 6.83 -17.17
CA TYR A 433 -3.91 7.77 -17.98
C TYR A 433 -2.98 8.60 -17.11
N ASN A 434 -1.67 8.56 -17.38
CA ASN A 434 -0.65 9.36 -16.67
C ASN A 434 -0.23 10.52 -17.56
N PHE A 435 -0.05 11.71 -17.00
CA PHE A 435 0.32 12.93 -17.73
C PHE A 435 1.40 13.72 -17.02
#